data_e801178fee57d134609a050b82412e9b
#
_entry.id   e801178fee57d134609a050b82412e9b
#
_cell.length_a   1.000
_cell.length_b   1.000
_cell.length_c   1.000
_cell.angle_alpha   90.00
_cell.angle_beta   90.00
_cell.angle_gamma   90.00
#
_symmetry.space_group_name_H-M   'P 1'
#
loop_
_entity.id
_entity.type
_entity.pdbx_description
1 polymer ?
#
loop_
_entity_poly.entity_id
_entity_poly.type
_entity_poly.pdbx_seq_one_letter_code
_entity_poly.pdbx_strand_id
1 'polypeptide(L)'
;MSPKITHVNPETLHKNPAFSQAVLVEGGKTLYIGGQNGVLADGSLAGPDFATQTEQIYRNLLKILHSVGASQKNLVKQTIFVVKGQNLQAGLAAAQKVWGPFPAAISVVFVEGLGQPGRGVLIEVDAIAVVDA
;
A
#
# COMPACT_ATOMS: atom_id res chain seq x y z
N MET A 1 14.19 -9.48 17.71
CA MET A 1 13.55 -8.30 18.36
C MET A 1 12.62 -7.61 17.37
N SER A 2 11.47 -7.20 17.88
CA SER A 2 10.53 -6.43 17.07
C SER A 2 11.00 -5.00 16.90
N PRO A 3 10.79 -4.39 15.75
CA PRO A 3 11.07 -2.98 15.58
C PRO A 3 10.12 -2.13 16.44
N LYS A 4 10.58 -0.97 16.85
CA LYS A 4 9.73 0.04 17.46
C LYS A 4 9.25 0.99 16.36
N ILE A 5 7.96 0.99 16.10
CA ILE A 5 7.32 1.80 15.06
C ILE A 5 6.48 2.88 15.73
N THR A 6 6.82 4.14 15.48
CA THR A 6 6.13 5.28 16.07
C THR A 6 5.50 6.12 14.97
N HIS A 7 4.19 6.31 15.06
CA HIS A 7 3.46 7.18 14.13
C HIS A 7 3.57 8.62 14.60
N VAL A 8 4.09 9.49 13.73
CA VAL A 8 4.43 10.87 14.08
C VAL A 8 3.43 11.82 13.42
N ASN A 9 2.59 12.44 14.24
CA ASN A 9 1.56 13.36 13.79
C ASN A 9 1.59 14.62 14.67
N PRO A 10 2.48 15.58 14.36
CA PRO A 10 2.60 16.81 15.15
C PRO A 10 1.28 17.57 15.24
N GLU A 11 1.02 18.18 16.41
CA GLU A 11 -0.21 18.92 16.65
C GLU A 11 -0.44 20.08 15.67
N THR A 12 0.64 20.63 15.12
CA THR A 12 0.58 21.77 14.21
C THR A 12 0.31 21.39 12.77
N LEU A 13 0.23 20.07 12.45
CA LEU A 13 -0.05 19.60 11.10
C LEU A 13 -1.46 19.02 11.00
N HIS A 14 -1.97 18.98 9.78
CA HIS A 14 -3.26 18.36 9.48
C HIS A 14 -3.23 16.88 9.89
N LYS A 15 -4.30 16.42 10.53
CA LYS A 15 -4.47 15.03 10.92
C LYS A 15 -5.55 14.35 10.11
N ASN A 16 -5.27 13.13 9.68
CA ASN A 16 -6.22 12.30 8.95
C ASN A 16 -6.04 10.85 9.43
N PRO A 17 -7.13 10.16 9.83
CA PRO A 17 -7.01 8.79 10.32
C PRO A 17 -6.56 7.78 9.27
N ALA A 18 -6.61 8.14 7.99
CA ALA A 18 -6.24 7.23 6.90
C ALA A 18 -4.71 7.08 6.74
N PHE A 19 -3.93 8.04 7.26
CA PHE A 19 -2.46 8.00 7.12
C PHE A 19 -1.77 8.72 8.27
N SER A 20 -0.47 8.46 8.41
CA SER A 20 0.40 9.20 9.32
C SER A 20 1.22 10.22 8.54
N GLN A 21 1.53 11.36 9.15
CA GLN A 21 2.41 12.36 8.54
C GLN A 21 3.81 11.79 8.36
N ALA A 22 4.29 11.04 9.34
CA ALA A 22 5.58 10.37 9.28
C ALA A 22 5.55 9.12 10.15
N VAL A 23 6.50 8.24 9.93
CA VAL A 23 6.70 7.04 10.77
C VAL A 23 8.17 6.95 11.12
N LEU A 24 8.45 6.84 12.41
CA LEU A 24 9.81 6.67 12.92
C LEU A 24 10.00 5.19 13.28
N VAL A 25 11.09 4.61 12.82
CA VAL A 25 11.38 3.19 13.07
C VAL A 25 12.74 3.04 13.73
N GLU A 26 12.79 2.20 14.77
CA GLU A 26 14.03 1.81 15.44
C GLU A 26 14.14 0.29 15.42
N GLY A 27 15.29 -0.23 14.98
CA GLY A 27 15.56 -1.68 14.92
C GLY A 27 14.85 -2.40 13.78
N GLY A 28 14.92 -3.71 13.83
CA GLY A 28 14.28 -4.57 12.83
C GLY A 28 15.06 -4.71 11.53
N LYS A 29 14.45 -5.38 10.57
CA LYS A 29 14.95 -5.54 9.21
C LYS A 29 14.00 -4.84 8.25
N THR A 30 14.54 -4.19 7.23
CA THR A 30 13.75 -3.49 6.24
C THR A 30 13.37 -4.42 5.09
N LEU A 31 12.08 -4.47 4.78
CA LEU A 31 11.54 -5.19 3.63
C LEU A 31 11.11 -4.17 2.59
N TYR A 32 11.79 -4.16 1.45
CA TYR A 32 11.43 -3.33 0.31
C TYR A 32 10.49 -4.11 -0.59
N ILE A 33 9.28 -3.60 -0.79
CA ILE A 33 8.26 -4.26 -1.60
C ILE A 33 8.16 -3.52 -2.92
N GLY A 34 8.44 -4.24 -4.00
CA GLY A 34 8.35 -3.69 -5.35
C GLY A 34 6.92 -3.33 -5.72
N GLY A 35 6.76 -2.61 -6.82
CA GLY A 35 5.45 -2.17 -7.28
C GLY A 35 4.50 -3.34 -7.49
N GLN A 36 3.39 -3.34 -6.74
CA GLN A 36 2.36 -4.36 -6.82
C GLN A 36 1.21 -3.88 -7.68
N ASN A 37 0.80 -4.71 -8.63
CA ASN A 37 -0.41 -4.51 -9.42
C ASN A 37 -1.50 -5.48 -8.96
N GLY A 38 -2.73 -5.23 -9.34
CA GLY A 38 -3.86 -6.09 -8.97
C GLY A 38 -3.91 -7.37 -9.78
N VAL A 39 -2.85 -8.17 -9.72
CA VAL A 39 -2.73 -9.41 -10.49
C VAL A 39 -2.89 -10.64 -9.61
N LEU A 40 -3.43 -11.68 -10.22
CA LEU A 40 -3.56 -13.01 -9.63
C LEU A 40 -2.24 -13.77 -9.76
N ALA A 41 -2.18 -14.96 -9.16
CA ALA A 41 -0.96 -15.77 -9.16
C ALA A 41 -0.46 -16.13 -10.56
N ASP A 42 -1.36 -16.22 -11.56
CA ASP A 42 -1.01 -16.50 -12.94
C ASP A 42 -0.58 -15.26 -13.74
N GLY A 43 -0.56 -14.09 -13.10
CA GLY A 43 -0.17 -12.83 -13.72
C GLY A 43 -1.30 -12.08 -14.41
N SER A 44 -2.51 -12.62 -14.46
CA SER A 44 -3.65 -11.93 -15.05
C SER A 44 -4.20 -10.87 -14.10
N LEU A 45 -4.79 -9.79 -14.64
CA LEU A 45 -5.49 -8.80 -13.82
C LEU A 45 -6.70 -9.42 -13.14
N ALA A 46 -6.92 -9.06 -11.86
CA ALA A 46 -8.08 -9.53 -11.10
C ALA A 46 -9.40 -9.02 -11.67
N GLY A 47 -9.36 -7.89 -12.36
CA GLY A 47 -10.53 -7.33 -13.04
C GLY A 47 -10.17 -6.04 -13.78
N PRO A 48 -11.08 -5.54 -14.62
CA PRO A 48 -10.81 -4.34 -15.40
C PRO A 48 -11.00 -3.05 -14.62
N ASP A 49 -11.68 -3.08 -13.48
CA ASP A 49 -12.04 -1.89 -12.72
C ASP A 49 -11.04 -1.58 -11.61
N PHE A 50 -10.99 -0.32 -11.26
CA PHE A 50 -10.07 0.23 -10.28
C PHE A 50 -10.24 -0.40 -8.89
N ALA A 51 -11.48 -0.53 -8.41
CA ALA A 51 -11.74 -1.07 -7.08
C ALA A 51 -11.28 -2.53 -6.94
N THR A 52 -11.56 -3.37 -7.94
CA THR A 52 -11.13 -4.78 -7.94
C THR A 52 -9.61 -4.90 -7.96
N GLN A 53 -8.95 -4.10 -8.78
CA GLN A 53 -7.48 -4.08 -8.83
C GLN A 53 -6.88 -3.63 -7.50
N THR A 54 -7.44 -2.60 -6.89
CA THR A 54 -6.99 -2.09 -5.59
C THR A 54 -7.12 -3.17 -4.50
N GLU A 55 -8.27 -3.81 -4.42
CA GLU A 55 -8.50 -4.89 -3.46
C GLU A 55 -7.45 -6.01 -3.62
N GLN A 56 -7.17 -6.42 -4.85
CA GLN A 56 -6.20 -7.48 -5.11
C GLN A 56 -4.78 -7.06 -4.72
N ILE A 57 -4.41 -5.80 -4.94
CA ILE A 57 -3.10 -5.29 -4.50
C ILE A 57 -2.92 -5.49 -3.00
N TYR A 58 -3.91 -5.10 -2.20
CA TYR A 58 -3.79 -5.21 -0.74
C TYR A 58 -3.81 -6.65 -0.27
N ARG A 59 -4.52 -7.54 -0.97
CA ARG A 59 -4.42 -8.98 -0.71
C ARG A 59 -3.00 -9.50 -1.01
N ASN A 60 -2.39 -9.04 -2.09
CA ASN A 60 -1.02 -9.41 -2.45
C ASN A 60 -0.01 -8.89 -1.44
N LEU A 61 -0.17 -7.64 -0.97
CA LEU A 61 0.68 -7.09 0.09
C LEU A 61 0.59 -7.91 1.37
N LEU A 62 -0.61 -8.35 1.76
CA LEU A 62 -0.78 -9.24 2.91
C LEU A 62 -0.01 -10.55 2.74
N LYS A 63 -0.07 -11.15 1.56
CA LYS A 63 0.67 -12.40 1.29
C LYS A 63 2.17 -12.19 1.42
N ILE A 64 2.69 -11.07 0.92
CA ILE A 64 4.12 -10.74 1.05
C ILE A 64 4.50 -10.58 2.52
N LEU A 65 3.73 -9.81 3.27
CA LEU A 65 3.99 -9.59 4.70
C LEU A 65 3.94 -10.89 5.49
N HIS A 66 2.90 -11.70 5.28
CA HIS A 66 2.76 -12.98 5.97
C HIS A 66 3.91 -13.93 5.66
N SER A 67 4.47 -13.89 4.46
CA SER A 67 5.58 -14.75 4.07
C SER A 67 6.86 -14.51 4.89
N VAL A 68 6.98 -13.34 5.52
CA VAL A 68 8.10 -12.99 6.40
C VAL A 68 7.68 -12.85 7.86
N GLY A 69 6.51 -13.38 8.22
CA GLY A 69 6.02 -13.34 9.61
C GLY A 69 5.53 -11.96 10.05
N ALA A 70 5.20 -11.08 9.14
CA ALA A 70 4.77 -9.71 9.44
C ALA A 70 3.27 -9.54 9.19
N SER A 71 2.75 -8.35 9.54
CA SER A 71 1.36 -7.96 9.34
C SER A 71 1.28 -6.51 8.87
N GLN A 72 0.05 -5.99 8.71
CA GLN A 72 -0.18 -4.62 8.24
C GLN A 72 0.53 -3.57 9.11
N LYS A 73 0.62 -3.81 10.41
CA LYS A 73 1.28 -2.86 11.32
C LYS A 73 2.77 -2.66 11.05
N ASN A 74 3.38 -3.59 10.30
CA ASN A 74 4.80 -3.50 9.94
C ASN A 74 5.04 -2.64 8.71
N LEU A 75 4.00 -2.31 7.93
CA LEU A 75 4.12 -1.48 6.74
C LEU A 75 4.20 -0.02 7.16
N VAL A 76 5.30 0.66 6.81
CA VAL A 76 5.58 2.01 7.31
C VAL A 76 5.44 3.09 6.24
N LYS A 77 5.60 2.73 4.98
CA LYS A 77 5.48 3.67 3.86
C LYS A 77 4.87 2.96 2.67
N GLN A 78 3.94 3.64 2.00
CA GLN A 78 3.48 3.22 0.68
C GLN A 78 3.37 4.41 -0.25
N THR A 79 3.65 4.17 -1.53
CA THR A 79 3.41 5.11 -2.61
C THR A 79 2.40 4.48 -3.56
N ILE A 80 1.32 5.19 -3.81
CA ILE A 80 0.20 4.72 -4.60
C ILE A 80 0.19 5.49 -5.91
N PHE A 81 0.41 4.78 -7.03
CA PHE A 81 0.39 5.36 -8.37
C PHE A 81 -0.95 5.02 -9.01
N VAL A 82 -1.69 6.04 -9.41
CA VAL A 82 -3.05 5.89 -9.94
C VAL A 82 -3.13 6.52 -11.32
N VAL A 83 -3.62 5.77 -12.29
CA VAL A 83 -3.89 6.32 -13.63
C VAL A 83 -4.98 7.38 -13.51
N LYS A 84 -4.80 8.52 -14.18
CA LYS A 84 -5.75 9.64 -14.16
C LYS A 84 -7.16 9.17 -14.49
N GLY A 85 -8.15 9.77 -13.84
CA GLY A 85 -9.57 9.54 -14.12
C GLY A 85 -10.26 8.55 -13.20
N GLN A 86 -9.53 7.96 -12.22
CA GLN A 86 -10.12 7.00 -11.29
C GLN A 86 -10.82 7.70 -10.12
N ASN A 87 -11.84 7.03 -9.58
CA ASN A 87 -12.52 7.47 -8.36
C ASN A 87 -11.74 7.01 -7.13
N LEU A 88 -10.99 7.92 -6.51
CA LEU A 88 -10.15 7.60 -5.35
C LEU A 88 -10.97 7.08 -4.16
N GLN A 89 -12.20 7.55 -3.98
CA GLN A 89 -13.06 7.09 -2.89
C GLN A 89 -13.36 5.59 -3.02
N ALA A 90 -13.62 5.11 -4.24
CA ALA A 90 -13.86 3.70 -4.50
C ALA A 90 -12.62 2.86 -4.19
N GLY A 91 -11.44 3.37 -4.54
CA GLY A 91 -10.16 2.71 -4.23
C GLY A 91 -9.89 2.65 -2.73
N LEU A 92 -10.12 3.75 -2.03
CA LEU A 92 -9.95 3.80 -0.58
C LEU A 92 -10.86 2.79 0.13
N ALA A 93 -12.13 2.74 -0.27
CA ALA A 93 -13.09 1.77 0.29
C ALA A 93 -12.65 0.33 0.04
N ALA A 94 -12.18 0.02 -1.17
CA ALA A 94 -11.70 -1.32 -1.51
C ALA A 94 -10.46 -1.69 -0.70
N ALA A 95 -9.53 -0.75 -0.52
CA ALA A 95 -8.33 -0.95 0.29
C ALA A 95 -8.68 -1.24 1.75
N GLN A 96 -9.54 -0.43 2.36
CA GLN A 96 -9.92 -0.59 3.76
C GLN A 96 -10.66 -1.90 4.04
N LYS A 97 -11.42 -2.39 3.09
CA LYS A 97 -12.13 -3.67 3.19
C LYS A 97 -11.16 -4.83 3.47
N VAL A 98 -9.97 -4.79 2.87
CA VAL A 98 -8.94 -5.82 3.02
C VAL A 98 -7.94 -5.49 4.11
N TRP A 99 -7.53 -4.23 4.17
CA TRP A 99 -6.37 -3.81 4.97
C TRP A 99 -6.71 -3.43 6.41
N GLY A 100 -7.79 -2.69 6.58
CA GLY A 100 -8.17 -2.17 7.89
C GLY A 100 -7.45 -0.85 8.25
N PRO A 101 -7.54 -0.43 9.53
CA PRO A 101 -7.07 0.89 9.95
C PRO A 101 -5.59 0.89 10.36
N PHE A 102 -4.68 0.79 9.40
CA PHE A 102 -3.23 0.81 9.62
C PHE A 102 -2.62 1.99 8.88
N PRO A 103 -2.58 3.18 9.50
CA PRO A 103 -2.22 4.43 8.81
C PRO A 103 -0.71 4.62 8.65
N ALA A 104 -0.14 4.00 7.64
CA ALA A 104 1.25 4.22 7.24
C ALA A 104 1.44 5.65 6.68
N ALA A 105 2.68 6.06 6.47
CA ALA A 105 2.98 7.25 5.69
C ALA A 105 2.67 6.95 4.22
N ILE A 106 1.88 7.81 3.55
CA ILE A 106 1.35 7.54 2.21
C ILE A 106 1.57 8.73 1.30
N SER A 107 1.97 8.46 0.04
CA SER A 107 1.92 9.43 -1.05
C SER A 107 1.05 8.87 -2.16
N VAL A 108 0.22 9.70 -2.78
CA VAL A 108 -0.59 9.33 -3.94
C VAL A 108 -0.13 10.16 -5.12
N VAL A 109 0.18 9.49 -6.23
CA VAL A 109 0.70 10.12 -7.44
C VAL A 109 -0.19 9.72 -8.62
N PHE A 110 -0.71 10.71 -9.35
CA PHE A 110 -1.44 10.45 -10.58
C PHE A 110 -0.46 10.34 -11.75
N VAL A 111 -0.69 9.34 -12.59
CA VAL A 111 0.18 9.03 -13.73
C VAL A 111 -0.64 8.85 -15.01
N GLU A 112 0.01 8.95 -16.15
CA GLU A 112 -0.64 8.74 -17.46
C GLU A 112 -0.92 7.27 -17.72
N GLY A 113 -0.05 6.36 -17.27
CA GLY A 113 -0.19 4.93 -17.44
C GLY A 113 0.79 4.16 -16.60
N LEU A 114 0.56 2.87 -16.47
CA LEU A 114 1.35 1.98 -15.63
C LEU A 114 1.71 0.70 -16.38
N GLY A 115 2.96 0.24 -16.15
CA GLY A 115 3.45 -0.97 -16.73
C GLY A 115 3.49 -0.91 -18.26
N GLN A 116 3.12 -2.01 -18.91
CA GLN A 116 3.08 -2.08 -20.37
C GLN A 116 1.80 -1.42 -20.89
N PRO A 117 1.91 -0.59 -21.94
CA PRO A 117 0.72 0.00 -22.55
C PRO A 117 -0.31 -1.06 -22.97
N GLY A 118 -1.58 -0.75 -22.74
CA GLY A 118 -2.68 -1.61 -23.16
C GLY A 118 -3.03 -2.77 -22.23
N ARG A 119 -2.30 -2.92 -21.11
CA ARG A 119 -2.60 -4.00 -20.16
C ARG A 119 -3.76 -3.70 -19.21
N GLY A 120 -4.21 -2.44 -19.17
CA GLY A 120 -5.35 -2.06 -18.34
C GLY A 120 -5.03 -1.92 -16.86
N VAL A 121 -3.75 -1.78 -16.48
CA VAL A 121 -3.33 -1.55 -15.10
C VAL A 121 -3.68 -0.12 -14.70
N LEU A 122 -4.49 0.04 -13.67
CA LEU A 122 -4.99 1.35 -13.22
C LEU A 122 -4.35 1.86 -11.93
N ILE A 123 -3.69 0.97 -11.18
CA ILE A 123 -3.10 1.30 -9.88
C ILE A 123 -1.90 0.41 -9.62
N GLU A 124 -0.88 0.99 -9.01
CA GLU A 124 0.30 0.27 -8.55
C GLU A 124 0.69 0.82 -7.17
N VAL A 125 1.07 -0.07 -6.27
CA VAL A 125 1.50 0.32 -4.92
C VAL A 125 2.87 -0.30 -4.65
N ASP A 126 3.86 0.54 -4.32
CA ASP A 126 5.08 0.06 -3.70
C ASP A 126 5.07 0.40 -2.21
N ALA A 127 5.87 -0.31 -1.44
CA ALA A 127 5.80 -0.17 0.00
C ALA A 127 7.13 -0.53 0.67
N ILE A 128 7.28 -0.04 1.90
CA ILE A 128 8.40 -0.40 2.77
C ILE A 128 7.79 -0.89 4.08
N ALA A 129 8.25 -2.03 4.55
CA ALA A 129 7.87 -2.59 5.84
C ALA A 129 9.13 -2.80 6.69
N VAL A 130 8.94 -2.84 8.01
CA VAL A 130 10.02 -3.15 8.93
C VAL A 130 9.56 -4.31 9.81
N VAL A 131 10.34 -5.37 9.79
CA VAL A 131 9.98 -6.65 10.38
C VAL A 131 10.97 -7.04 11.48
N ASP A 132 10.68 -8.11 12.21
CA ASP A 132 11.54 -8.58 13.28
C ASP A 132 12.96 -8.88 12.78
N ALA A 133 13.91 -8.50 13.59
CA ALA A 133 15.34 -8.69 13.28
C ALA A 133 15.71 -10.18 13.23
#